data_792ffcefe3c7cd84d754f39cc3ba3e45
#
_entry.id   792ffcefe3c7cd84d754f39cc3ba3e45
#
_cell.length_a   1.000
_cell.length_b   1.000
_cell.length_c   1.000
_cell.angle_alpha   90.00
_cell.angle_beta   90.00
_cell.angle_gamma   90.00
#
_symmetry.space_group_name_H-M   'P 1'
#
loop_
_entity.id
_entity.type
_entity.pdbx_description
1 polymer ?
#
loop_
_entity_poly.entity_id
_entity_poly.type
_entity_poly.pdbx_seq_one_letter_code
_entity_poly.pdbx_strand_id
1 'polypeptide(L)'
;MKMRYLIIAICSLSLLDVKAQQLPTFSQFLFNDYAYNPTIAGSKPYFDVKSGHRYQWVGLSDAPRTYSLTVNGPTKNLKMGVGAFLYTDHVGPTRRTGFQGSYSYQLSLSESIRLSLGASFGISEWKLDGHKINTYSPNDPVIVGGVMQTLVPDAKFAFYLYHENWNFGVSAPNILQSKLKFDEGTNTGLSKLENHYYVHGGYRFNASEDIQIEPTVLVKYVQAAPVQADLMAKVTYKKQIWLGAAYRTSDAASAMIGYLFRENLVIGYSYDFTTSNLKNYSSGTHELLIGVRFVRGRTFEVPNVE
;
A
#
# COMPACT_ATOMS: atom_id res chain seq x y z
N MET A 1 -22.48 -42.10 -19.30
CA MET A 1 -21.05 -41.81 -19.56
C MET A 1 -20.74 -40.30 -19.50
N LYS A 2 -21.50 -39.46 -20.10
CA LYS A 2 -21.25 -37.96 -20.13
C LYS A 2 -21.24 -37.28 -18.74
N MET A 3 -22.06 -37.72 -17.78
CA MET A 3 -22.15 -37.16 -16.43
C MET A 3 -20.92 -37.46 -15.54
N ARG A 4 -20.23 -38.56 -15.75
CA ARG A 4 -18.97 -38.89 -15.04
C ARG A 4 -17.82 -38.01 -15.44
N TYR A 5 -17.73 -37.61 -16.71
CA TYR A 5 -16.69 -36.67 -17.19
C TYR A 5 -16.96 -35.24 -16.71
N LEU A 6 -18.22 -34.87 -16.53
CA LEU A 6 -18.58 -33.58 -15.97
C LEU A 6 -18.18 -33.44 -14.49
N ILE A 7 -18.37 -34.51 -13.71
CA ILE A 7 -17.95 -34.57 -12.29
C ILE A 7 -16.43 -34.53 -12.17
N ILE A 8 -15.70 -35.26 -13.03
CA ILE A 8 -14.23 -35.26 -13.06
C ILE A 8 -13.72 -33.84 -13.46
N ALA A 9 -14.34 -33.18 -14.42
CA ALA A 9 -13.99 -31.81 -14.80
C ALA A 9 -14.28 -30.80 -13.70
N ILE A 10 -15.34 -30.95 -12.92
CA ILE A 10 -15.65 -30.11 -11.76
C ILE A 10 -14.69 -30.36 -10.61
N CYS A 11 -14.31 -31.62 -10.35
CA CYS A 11 -13.32 -31.97 -9.33
C CYS A 11 -11.89 -31.55 -9.70
N SER A 12 -11.53 -31.45 -10.97
CA SER A 12 -10.22 -30.97 -11.39
C SER A 12 -10.08 -29.44 -11.30
N LEU A 13 -11.19 -28.68 -11.25
CA LEU A 13 -11.17 -27.23 -11.00
C LEU A 13 -10.97 -26.88 -9.51
N SER A 14 -11.14 -27.83 -8.59
CA SER A 14 -10.97 -27.60 -7.14
C SER A 14 -9.53 -27.75 -6.63
N LEU A 15 -8.56 -28.02 -7.51
CA LEU A 15 -7.14 -28.13 -7.15
C LEU A 15 -6.34 -26.85 -7.41
N LEU A 16 -7.01 -25.70 -7.52
CA LEU A 16 -6.31 -24.42 -7.56
C LEU A 16 -5.84 -24.09 -6.15
N ASP A 17 -4.53 -24.13 -5.93
CA ASP A 17 -3.89 -23.59 -4.73
C ASP A 17 -4.29 -22.13 -4.56
N VAL A 18 -5.23 -21.86 -3.68
CA VAL A 18 -5.63 -20.47 -3.35
C VAL A 18 -4.55 -19.88 -2.46
N LYS A 19 -3.54 -19.28 -3.06
CA LYS A 19 -2.50 -18.54 -2.37
C LYS A 19 -2.93 -17.08 -2.28
N ALA A 20 -3.62 -16.72 -1.20
CA ALA A 20 -4.15 -15.37 -1.01
C ALA A 20 -3.32 -14.57 0.00
N GLN A 21 -2.05 -14.28 -0.32
CA GLN A 21 -1.28 -13.29 0.44
C GLN A 21 -1.47 -11.92 -0.19
N GLN A 22 -2.16 -11.02 0.50
CA GLN A 22 -2.30 -9.62 0.06
C GLN A 22 -1.38 -8.72 0.89
N LEU A 23 -0.78 -7.75 0.20
CA LEU A 23 -0.10 -6.64 0.87
C LEU A 23 -1.14 -5.65 1.41
N PRO A 24 -0.81 -4.89 2.48
CA PRO A 24 -1.69 -3.83 2.96
C PRO A 24 -2.13 -2.89 1.84
N THR A 25 -3.41 -2.57 1.80
CA THR A 25 -3.99 -1.66 0.80
C THR A 25 -4.41 -0.37 1.47
N PHE A 26 -4.21 0.76 0.79
CA PHE A 26 -4.60 2.09 1.27
C PHE A 26 -5.62 2.70 0.31
N SER A 27 -6.64 3.34 0.83
CA SER A 27 -7.62 4.05 0.00
C SER A 27 -7.06 5.39 -0.47
N GLN A 28 -6.20 6.00 0.34
CA GLN A 28 -5.54 7.25 0.04
C GLN A 28 -4.21 7.06 -0.71
N PHE A 29 -4.11 6.10 -1.66
CA PHE A 29 -2.85 5.81 -2.33
C PHE A 29 -2.27 7.01 -3.10
N LEU A 30 -3.11 7.88 -3.66
CA LEU A 30 -2.67 9.09 -4.35
C LEU A 30 -1.94 10.08 -3.43
N PHE A 31 -2.25 10.04 -2.14
CA PHE A 31 -1.65 10.93 -1.14
C PHE A 31 -0.41 10.30 -0.49
N ASN A 32 -0.28 8.98 -0.53
CA ASN A 32 0.89 8.24 -0.08
C ASN A 32 1.38 7.27 -1.17
N ASP A 33 1.61 7.84 -2.34
CA ASP A 33 2.07 7.17 -3.56
C ASP A 33 3.42 6.45 -3.38
N TYR A 34 4.31 7.00 -2.54
CA TYR A 34 5.60 6.41 -2.20
C TYR A 34 5.49 5.02 -1.55
N ALA A 35 4.45 4.74 -0.77
CA ALA A 35 4.26 3.41 -0.17
C ALA A 35 4.12 2.30 -1.23
N TYR A 36 3.57 2.64 -2.40
CA TYR A 36 3.42 1.72 -3.54
C TYR A 36 4.64 1.72 -4.45
N ASN A 37 5.23 2.90 -4.70
CA ASN A 37 6.35 3.03 -5.63
C ASN A 37 7.51 3.82 -5.00
N PRO A 38 8.61 3.16 -4.59
CA PRO A 38 9.73 3.80 -3.91
C PRO A 38 10.48 4.81 -4.80
N THR A 39 10.34 4.74 -6.13
CA THR A 39 11.02 5.65 -7.05
C THR A 39 10.38 7.03 -7.13
N ILE A 40 9.23 7.23 -6.46
CA ILE A 40 8.64 8.55 -6.26
C ILE A 40 9.50 9.41 -5.32
N ALA A 41 10.35 8.79 -4.50
CA ALA A 41 11.35 9.52 -3.73
C ALA A 41 12.19 10.41 -4.65
N GLY A 42 12.30 11.69 -4.31
CA GLY A 42 13.07 12.67 -5.08
C GLY A 42 12.36 13.25 -6.31
N SER A 43 11.16 12.80 -6.67
CA SER A 43 10.36 13.40 -7.75
C SER A 43 9.78 14.76 -7.39
N LYS A 44 9.69 15.06 -6.09
CA LYS A 44 9.18 16.33 -5.54
C LYS A 44 10.32 17.11 -4.89
N PRO A 45 10.30 18.46 -4.91
CA PRO A 45 11.42 19.28 -4.41
C PRO A 45 11.43 19.44 -2.88
N TYR A 46 10.75 18.57 -2.13
CA TYR A 46 10.63 18.61 -0.67
C TYR A 46 10.69 17.20 -0.08
N PHE A 47 11.02 17.13 1.21
CA PHE A 47 10.83 15.91 1.99
C PHE A 47 9.36 15.80 2.41
N ASP A 48 8.81 14.60 2.28
CA ASP A 48 7.44 14.26 2.60
C ASP A 48 7.45 13.17 3.68
N VAL A 49 6.90 13.48 4.84
CA VAL A 49 6.72 12.54 5.94
C VAL A 49 5.23 12.31 6.12
N LYS A 50 4.78 11.06 6.09
CA LYS A 50 3.36 10.73 6.22
C LYS A 50 3.15 9.55 7.14
N SER A 51 2.18 9.68 8.03
CA SER A 51 1.65 8.61 8.86
C SER A 51 0.24 8.28 8.40
N GLY A 52 -0.01 7.01 8.10
CA GLY A 52 -1.32 6.48 7.70
C GLY A 52 -1.84 5.50 8.74
N HIS A 53 -3.11 5.63 9.09
CA HIS A 53 -3.81 4.78 10.04
C HIS A 53 -5.10 4.27 9.39
N ARG A 54 -5.19 2.96 9.16
CA ARG A 54 -6.32 2.33 8.49
C ARG A 54 -6.96 1.29 9.40
N TYR A 55 -8.25 1.42 9.62
CA TYR A 55 -9.11 0.49 10.34
C TYR A 55 -10.12 -0.09 9.36
N GLN A 56 -9.86 -1.31 8.90
CA GLN A 56 -10.64 -1.94 7.85
C GLN A 56 -11.78 -2.75 8.47
N TRP A 57 -12.95 -2.75 7.81
CA TRP A 57 -14.14 -3.52 8.15
C TRP A 57 -14.54 -3.40 9.64
N VAL A 58 -14.73 -2.17 10.10
CA VAL A 58 -15.13 -1.87 11.49
C VAL A 58 -16.41 -2.63 11.85
N GLY A 59 -16.43 -3.23 13.04
CA GLY A 59 -17.50 -4.11 13.52
C GLY A 59 -17.16 -5.60 13.44
N LEU A 60 -16.20 -6.01 12.62
CA LEU A 60 -15.71 -7.39 12.61
C LEU A 60 -14.65 -7.59 13.69
N SER A 61 -14.72 -8.71 14.39
CA SER A 61 -13.66 -9.13 15.33
C SER A 61 -12.36 -9.37 14.55
N ASP A 62 -11.23 -8.91 15.13
CA ASP A 62 -9.89 -9.09 14.56
C ASP A 62 -9.71 -8.58 13.12
N ALA A 63 -10.54 -7.60 12.74
CA ALA A 63 -10.46 -6.95 11.43
C ALA A 63 -9.10 -6.27 11.20
N PRO A 64 -8.66 -6.13 9.94
CA PRO A 64 -7.34 -5.58 9.62
C PRO A 64 -7.14 -4.16 10.17
N ARG A 65 -5.97 -3.92 10.78
CA ARG A 65 -5.50 -2.60 11.21
C ARG A 65 -4.11 -2.37 10.71
N THR A 66 -3.95 -1.37 9.87
CA THR A 66 -2.67 -1.03 9.26
C THR A 66 -2.21 0.34 9.73
N TYR A 67 -0.97 0.40 10.18
CA TYR A 67 -0.26 1.64 10.51
C TYR A 67 0.94 1.76 9.60
N SER A 68 1.19 2.94 9.08
CA SER A 68 2.31 3.19 8.18
C SER A 68 2.98 4.52 8.46
N LEU A 69 4.28 4.57 8.23
CA LEU A 69 5.08 5.78 8.25
C LEU A 69 5.99 5.78 7.03
N THR A 70 5.89 6.83 6.23
CA THR A 70 6.75 7.04 5.07
C THR A 70 7.54 8.32 5.24
N VAL A 71 8.80 8.29 4.84
CA VAL A 71 9.67 9.47 4.76
C VAL A 71 10.38 9.39 3.43
N ASN A 72 10.24 10.38 2.58
CA ASN A 72 10.95 10.40 1.32
C ASN A 72 11.23 11.82 0.84
N GLY A 73 12.27 11.98 0.03
CA GLY A 73 12.62 13.28 -0.52
C GLY A 73 13.86 13.24 -1.40
N PRO A 74 14.23 14.38 -1.99
CA PRO A 74 15.37 14.50 -2.88
C PRO A 74 16.68 14.66 -2.10
N THR A 75 17.76 14.20 -2.72
CA THR A 75 19.12 14.56 -2.29
C THR A 75 19.47 16.02 -2.68
N LYS A 76 20.64 16.49 -2.25
CA LYS A 76 21.08 17.88 -2.47
C LYS A 76 21.10 18.28 -3.95
N ASN A 77 21.46 17.37 -4.82
CA ASN A 77 21.62 17.61 -6.25
C ASN A 77 20.32 17.41 -7.05
N LEU A 78 19.23 17.04 -6.40
CA LEU A 78 17.92 16.74 -7.00
C LEU A 78 17.91 15.62 -8.07
N LYS A 79 19.04 14.93 -8.25
CA LYS A 79 19.17 13.82 -9.20
C LYS A 79 18.87 12.47 -8.57
N MET A 80 18.78 12.43 -7.25
CA MET A 80 18.56 11.20 -6.51
C MET A 80 17.45 11.41 -5.47
N GLY A 81 16.76 10.34 -5.15
CA GLY A 81 15.78 10.29 -4.08
C GLY A 81 16.15 9.23 -3.06
N VAL A 82 15.84 9.52 -1.81
CA VAL A 82 15.99 8.60 -0.69
C VAL A 82 14.69 8.53 0.09
N GLY A 83 14.42 7.40 0.70
CA GLY A 83 13.26 7.28 1.54
C GLY A 83 13.26 6.04 2.40
N ALA A 84 12.31 6.01 3.32
CA ALA A 84 12.05 4.89 4.21
C ALA A 84 10.55 4.65 4.34
N PHE A 85 10.17 3.39 4.47
CA PHE A 85 8.80 2.95 4.69
C PHE A 85 8.79 1.96 5.84
N LEU A 86 8.05 2.29 6.90
CA LEU A 86 7.75 1.44 8.03
C LEU A 86 6.25 1.17 8.04
N TYR A 87 5.86 -0.07 8.24
CA TYR A 87 4.46 -0.42 8.42
C TYR A 87 4.29 -1.57 9.40
N THR A 88 3.13 -1.61 10.03
CA THR A 88 2.65 -2.79 10.76
C THR A 88 1.20 -3.05 10.39
N ASP A 89 0.90 -4.31 10.14
CA ASP A 89 -0.41 -4.77 9.73
C ASP A 89 -0.84 -5.93 10.63
N HIS A 90 -2.01 -5.80 11.23
CA HIS A 90 -2.60 -6.78 12.13
C HIS A 90 -3.84 -7.35 11.47
N VAL A 91 -3.91 -8.66 11.29
CA VAL A 91 -5.05 -9.36 10.70
C VAL A 91 -5.30 -10.65 11.48
N GLY A 92 -6.35 -10.69 12.28
CA GLY A 92 -6.64 -11.86 13.12
C GLY A 92 -5.47 -12.21 14.04
N PRO A 93 -5.00 -13.47 14.01
CA PRO A 93 -3.85 -13.91 14.81
C PRO A 93 -2.51 -13.48 14.23
N THR A 94 -2.47 -12.87 13.03
CA THR A 94 -1.23 -12.51 12.35
C THR A 94 -0.86 -11.05 12.55
N ARG A 95 0.44 -10.77 12.69
CA ARG A 95 1.01 -9.43 12.62
C ARG A 95 2.21 -9.43 11.68
N ARG A 96 2.22 -8.50 10.76
CA ARG A 96 3.34 -8.25 9.88
C ARG A 96 3.90 -6.86 10.17
N THR A 97 5.21 -6.75 10.41
CA THR A 97 5.90 -5.47 10.55
C THR A 97 7.05 -5.42 9.57
N GLY A 98 7.09 -4.39 8.72
CA GLY A 98 8.12 -4.26 7.70
C GLY A 98 8.79 -2.90 7.74
N PHE A 99 10.10 -2.90 7.49
CA PHE A 99 10.91 -1.71 7.28
C PHE A 99 11.66 -1.83 5.96
N GLN A 100 11.61 -0.79 5.13
CA GLN A 100 12.29 -0.73 3.85
C GLN A 100 12.97 0.63 3.70
N GLY A 101 14.24 0.64 3.33
CA GLY A 101 14.95 1.81 2.83
C GLY A 101 14.95 1.83 1.31
N SER A 102 14.85 2.98 0.67
CA SER A 102 14.83 3.12 -0.78
C SER A 102 15.83 4.13 -1.30
N TYR A 103 16.25 3.88 -2.52
CA TYR A 103 17.08 4.78 -3.31
C TYR A 103 16.55 4.83 -4.74
N SER A 104 16.50 6.03 -5.31
CA SER A 104 16.09 6.26 -6.69
C SER A 104 17.02 7.25 -7.39
N TYR A 105 17.14 7.09 -8.70
CA TYR A 105 17.91 7.97 -9.57
C TYR A 105 17.00 8.58 -10.64
N GLN A 106 17.09 9.91 -10.79
CA GLN A 106 16.25 10.71 -11.69
C GLN A 106 17.01 10.97 -12.99
N LEU A 107 16.52 10.43 -14.09
CA LEU A 107 17.02 10.66 -15.44
C LEU A 107 16.13 11.69 -16.15
N SER A 108 16.70 12.74 -16.69
CA SER A 108 16.00 13.67 -17.58
C SER A 108 15.99 13.09 -18.97
N LEU A 109 14.82 12.68 -19.47
CA LEU A 109 14.65 12.18 -20.83
C LEU A 109 14.43 13.33 -21.83
N SER A 110 13.80 14.41 -21.37
CA SER A 110 13.64 15.67 -22.08
C SER A 110 13.62 16.83 -21.06
N GLU A 111 13.36 18.04 -21.52
CA GLU A 111 13.21 19.22 -20.65
C GLU A 111 12.09 19.03 -19.62
N SER A 112 11.00 18.35 -20.00
CA SER A 112 9.79 18.21 -19.18
C SER A 112 9.52 16.77 -18.70
N ILE A 113 10.14 15.74 -19.27
CA ILE A 113 9.91 14.34 -18.95
C ILE A 113 11.09 13.78 -18.16
N ARG A 114 10.79 13.17 -17.03
CA ARG A 114 11.79 12.52 -16.18
C ARG A 114 11.43 11.06 -15.94
N LEU A 115 12.45 10.22 -15.90
CA LEU A 115 12.36 8.81 -15.53
C LEU A 115 13.10 8.59 -14.21
N SER A 116 12.41 8.10 -13.22
CA SER A 116 13.01 7.64 -11.98
C SER A 116 13.11 6.13 -11.96
N LEU A 117 14.32 5.61 -11.71
CA LEU A 117 14.59 4.19 -11.53
C LEU A 117 15.11 3.97 -10.11
N GLY A 118 14.70 2.88 -9.46
CA GLY A 118 15.18 2.62 -8.12
C GLY A 118 14.67 1.33 -7.50
N ALA A 119 15.14 1.12 -6.29
CA ALA A 119 14.84 -0.07 -5.51
C ALA A 119 14.66 0.27 -4.04
N SER A 120 13.98 -0.59 -3.33
CA SER A 120 14.00 -0.63 -1.87
C SER A 120 14.44 -2.00 -1.38
N PHE A 121 15.15 -1.97 -0.24
CA PHE A 121 15.58 -3.16 0.48
C PHE A 121 15.18 -3.02 1.94
N GLY A 122 14.83 -4.14 2.55
CA GLY A 122 14.40 -4.14 3.93
C GLY A 122 14.17 -5.52 4.49
N ILE A 123 13.47 -5.53 5.60
CA ILE A 123 13.11 -6.74 6.34
C ILE A 123 11.64 -6.71 6.69
N SER A 124 11.05 -7.88 6.79
CA SER A 124 9.65 -8.07 7.22
C SER A 124 9.60 -9.14 8.30
N GLU A 125 9.13 -8.75 9.47
CA GLU A 125 8.79 -9.66 10.56
C GLU A 125 7.36 -10.15 10.40
N TRP A 126 7.18 -11.45 10.53
CA TRP A 126 5.88 -12.09 10.54
C TRP A 126 5.68 -12.80 11.87
N LYS A 127 4.57 -12.51 12.55
CA LYS A 127 4.18 -13.15 13.79
C LYS A 127 2.83 -13.82 13.64
N LEU A 128 2.71 -15.02 14.17
CA LEU A 128 1.47 -15.78 14.29
C LEU A 128 1.25 -16.11 15.76
N ASP A 129 0.17 -15.60 16.34
CA ASP A 129 -0.23 -15.89 17.72
C ASP A 129 -1.11 -17.13 17.77
N GLY A 130 -0.50 -18.28 18.06
CA GLY A 130 -1.18 -19.56 18.15
C GLY A 130 -2.24 -19.63 19.25
N HIS A 131 -2.17 -18.76 20.30
CA HIS A 131 -3.18 -18.72 21.34
C HIS A 131 -4.52 -18.17 20.86
N LYS A 132 -4.52 -17.45 19.75
CA LYS A 132 -5.73 -16.89 19.11
C LYS A 132 -6.35 -17.83 18.08
N ILE A 133 -5.76 -19.01 17.85
CA ILE A 133 -6.22 -19.96 16.86
C ILE A 133 -7.00 -21.06 17.55
N ASN A 134 -8.27 -21.19 17.22
CA ASN A 134 -9.09 -22.32 17.66
C ASN A 134 -8.88 -23.47 16.67
N THR A 135 -8.21 -24.53 17.12
CA THR A 135 -8.02 -25.75 16.34
C THR A 135 -9.15 -26.72 16.62
N TYR A 136 -9.57 -27.47 15.59
CA TYR A 136 -10.53 -28.55 15.74
C TYR A 136 -9.94 -29.70 16.59
N SER A 137 -8.64 -29.92 16.50
CA SER A 137 -7.90 -30.88 17.34
C SER A 137 -7.11 -30.11 18.41
N PRO A 138 -7.36 -30.37 19.72
CA PRO A 138 -6.68 -29.64 20.81
C PRO A 138 -5.15 -29.76 20.83
N ASN A 139 -4.60 -30.78 20.14
CA ASN A 139 -3.16 -31.09 20.11
C ASN A 139 -2.63 -31.10 18.67
N ASP A 140 -3.04 -30.17 17.84
CA ASP A 140 -2.47 -30.04 16.47
C ASP A 140 -0.97 -29.69 16.59
N PRO A 141 -0.06 -30.58 16.16
CA PRO A 141 1.38 -30.36 16.30
C PRO A 141 1.90 -29.20 15.44
N VAL A 142 1.13 -28.72 14.48
CA VAL A 142 1.48 -27.57 13.63
C VAL A 142 1.21 -26.24 14.33
N ILE A 143 0.27 -26.23 15.29
CA ILE A 143 -0.09 -25.05 16.07
C ILE A 143 0.22 -25.32 17.54
N VAL A 144 1.49 -25.37 17.86
CA VAL A 144 1.94 -25.41 19.25
C VAL A 144 1.59 -24.07 19.90
N GLY A 145 0.75 -24.08 20.95
CA GLY A 145 0.28 -22.88 21.63
C GLY A 145 1.40 -21.95 22.04
N GLY A 146 1.71 -20.97 21.21
CA GLY A 146 2.79 -20.02 21.40
C GLY A 146 2.78 -18.96 20.29
N VAL A 147 3.65 -17.97 20.43
CA VAL A 147 3.87 -16.95 19.39
C VAL A 147 5.00 -17.42 18.48
N MET A 148 4.65 -17.75 17.26
CA MET A 148 5.62 -18.09 16.22
C MET A 148 6.02 -16.82 15.45
N GLN A 149 7.30 -16.66 15.15
CA GLN A 149 7.79 -15.49 14.41
C GLN A 149 8.89 -15.86 13.44
N THR A 150 8.97 -15.11 12.35
CA THR A 150 10.05 -15.22 11.37
C THR A 150 10.40 -13.84 10.82
N LEU A 151 11.67 -13.63 10.55
CA LEU A 151 12.19 -12.40 9.94
C LEU A 151 12.75 -12.76 8.57
N VAL A 152 12.30 -12.06 7.54
CA VAL A 152 12.70 -12.33 6.17
C VAL A 152 13.14 -11.05 5.46
N PRO A 153 14.14 -11.11 4.58
CA PRO A 153 14.50 -10.00 3.72
C PRO A 153 13.40 -9.74 2.68
N ASP A 154 13.24 -8.49 2.31
CA ASP A 154 12.34 -8.05 1.27
C ASP A 154 13.03 -7.04 0.35
N ALA A 155 12.68 -7.09 -0.93
CA ALA A 155 13.15 -6.12 -1.91
C ALA A 155 12.03 -5.76 -2.88
N LYS A 156 12.05 -4.51 -3.34
CA LYS A 156 11.13 -3.96 -4.33
C LYS A 156 11.93 -3.26 -5.40
N PHE A 157 11.59 -3.50 -6.65
CA PHE A 157 12.11 -2.78 -7.80
C PHE A 157 11.01 -1.94 -8.44
N ALA A 158 11.34 -0.76 -8.95
CA ALA A 158 10.34 0.12 -9.52
C ALA A 158 10.91 1.09 -10.55
N PHE A 159 10.01 1.62 -11.38
CA PHE A 159 10.26 2.82 -12.16
C PHE A 159 9.06 3.77 -12.10
N TYR A 160 9.33 5.05 -12.38
CA TYR A 160 8.35 6.10 -12.39
C TYR A 160 8.68 7.12 -13.48
N LEU A 161 7.85 7.19 -14.49
CA LEU A 161 7.93 8.16 -15.58
C LEU A 161 6.96 9.29 -15.27
N TYR A 162 7.42 10.54 -15.28
CA TYR A 162 6.58 11.65 -14.89
C TYR A 162 6.88 12.94 -15.64
N HIS A 163 5.85 13.70 -15.77
CA HIS A 163 5.78 15.04 -16.31
C HIS A 163 5.01 15.92 -15.31
N GLU A 164 4.95 17.22 -15.54
CA GLU A 164 4.17 18.12 -14.70
C GLU A 164 2.69 17.70 -14.58
N ASN A 165 2.09 17.26 -15.70
CA ASN A 165 0.66 16.99 -15.78
C ASN A 165 0.30 15.50 -15.79
N TRP A 166 1.22 14.59 -15.95
CA TRP A 166 0.93 13.16 -15.97
C TRP A 166 2.04 12.34 -15.34
N ASN A 167 1.68 11.16 -14.94
CA ASN A 167 2.63 10.19 -14.40
C ASN A 167 2.22 8.77 -14.76
N PHE A 168 3.23 7.90 -14.79
CA PHE A 168 3.07 6.47 -14.97
C PHE A 168 4.16 5.74 -14.18
N GLY A 169 3.79 4.72 -13.42
CA GLY A 169 4.75 3.98 -12.62
C GLY A 169 4.43 2.50 -12.54
N VAL A 170 5.48 1.71 -12.38
CA VAL A 170 5.39 0.27 -12.12
C VAL A 170 6.29 -0.07 -10.95
N SER A 171 5.82 -0.94 -10.08
CA SER A 171 6.63 -1.49 -8.99
C SER A 171 6.33 -2.96 -8.77
N ALA A 172 7.38 -3.70 -8.37
CA ALA A 172 7.32 -5.12 -8.07
C ALA A 172 7.83 -5.37 -6.64
N PRO A 173 6.97 -5.34 -5.62
CA PRO A 173 7.33 -5.73 -4.26
C PRO A 173 7.48 -7.25 -4.13
N ASN A 174 8.17 -7.67 -3.06
CA ASN A 174 8.45 -9.06 -2.70
C ASN A 174 9.23 -9.83 -3.78
N ILE A 175 10.10 -9.18 -4.55
CA ILE A 175 10.84 -9.82 -5.65
C ILE A 175 11.75 -10.97 -5.19
N LEU A 176 12.14 -10.99 -3.92
CA LEU A 176 12.98 -12.06 -3.34
C LEU A 176 12.19 -13.35 -3.09
N GLN A 177 10.85 -13.30 -3.08
CA GLN A 177 9.98 -14.44 -2.76
C GLN A 177 10.42 -15.19 -1.50
N SER A 178 10.81 -14.45 -0.47
CA SER A 178 11.37 -15.01 0.77
C SER A 178 10.41 -16.04 1.38
N LYS A 179 10.97 -17.17 1.80
CA LYS A 179 10.21 -18.24 2.45
C LYS A 179 9.98 -17.89 3.91
N LEU A 180 8.73 -18.03 4.38
CA LEU A 180 8.36 -17.86 5.77
C LEU A 180 8.58 -19.19 6.50
N LYS A 181 9.57 -19.23 7.40
CA LYS A 181 9.87 -20.38 8.25
C LYS A 181 9.57 -20.00 9.68
N PHE A 182 8.55 -20.57 10.27
CA PHE A 182 8.14 -20.28 11.64
C PHE A 182 8.77 -21.22 12.68
N ASP A 183 9.32 -22.37 12.27
CA ASP A 183 9.98 -23.34 13.14
C ASP A 183 11.13 -24.03 12.41
N GLU A 184 12.22 -24.31 13.14
CA GLU A 184 13.40 -25.01 12.60
C GLU A 184 13.19 -26.52 12.46
N GLY A 185 12.15 -27.10 13.10
CA GLY A 185 11.93 -28.53 13.20
C GLY A 185 10.92 -29.13 12.22
N THR A 186 10.00 -28.35 11.70
CA THR A 186 8.95 -28.85 10.80
C THR A 186 9.07 -28.23 9.41
N ASN A 187 9.56 -28.99 8.45
CA ASN A 187 9.55 -28.62 7.02
C ASN A 187 8.12 -28.53 6.40
N THR A 188 7.10 -28.48 7.24
CA THR A 188 5.70 -28.45 6.85
C THR A 188 5.24 -27.01 6.73
N GLY A 189 5.06 -26.53 5.55
CA GLY A 189 4.45 -25.23 5.31
C GLY A 189 5.41 -24.23 4.70
N LEU A 190 5.78 -24.50 3.49
CA LEU A 190 6.57 -23.60 2.67
C LEU A 190 5.66 -22.46 2.16
N SER A 191 5.20 -21.60 3.06
CA SER A 191 4.62 -20.33 2.65
C SER A 191 5.75 -19.40 2.21
N LYS A 192 5.67 -18.89 1.00
CA LYS A 192 6.60 -17.89 0.46
C LYS A 192 5.86 -16.59 0.18
N LEU A 193 6.57 -15.48 0.22
CA LEU A 193 6.05 -14.20 -0.23
C LEU A 193 5.86 -14.25 -1.74
N GLU A 194 4.65 -14.01 -2.20
CA GLU A 194 4.37 -13.96 -3.64
C GLU A 194 4.74 -12.58 -4.21
N ASN A 195 5.22 -12.58 -5.45
CA ASN A 195 5.47 -11.35 -6.19
C ASN A 195 4.17 -10.60 -6.44
N HIS A 196 4.15 -9.35 -6.10
CA HIS A 196 3.09 -8.43 -6.46
C HIS A 196 3.57 -7.49 -7.56
N TYR A 197 2.65 -7.02 -8.36
CA TYR A 197 2.93 -6.03 -9.39
C TYR A 197 1.90 -4.91 -9.29
N TYR A 198 2.39 -3.69 -9.20
CA TYR A 198 1.58 -2.48 -9.16
C TYR A 198 1.87 -1.64 -10.39
N VAL A 199 0.81 -1.26 -11.09
CA VAL A 199 0.87 -0.31 -12.20
C VAL A 199 -0.03 0.85 -11.85
N HIS A 200 0.49 2.06 -11.86
CA HIS A 200 -0.30 3.24 -11.57
C HIS A 200 -0.04 4.34 -12.60
N GLY A 201 -1.05 5.18 -12.80
CA GLY A 201 -0.93 6.33 -13.67
C GLY A 201 -2.01 7.35 -13.35
N GLY A 202 -1.70 8.60 -13.62
CA GLY A 202 -2.61 9.70 -13.40
C GLY A 202 -2.38 10.86 -14.35
N TYR A 203 -3.38 11.69 -14.46
CA TYR A 203 -3.32 12.92 -15.23
C TYR A 203 -3.88 14.09 -14.42
N ARG A 204 -3.28 15.27 -14.54
CA ARG A 204 -3.70 16.47 -13.83
C ARG A 204 -4.23 17.49 -14.82
N PHE A 205 -5.50 17.83 -14.67
CA PHE A 205 -6.17 18.86 -15.42
C PHE A 205 -6.31 20.12 -14.57
N ASN A 206 -5.92 21.27 -15.08
CA ASN A 206 -6.25 22.56 -14.48
C ASN A 206 -7.59 23.01 -15.10
N ALA A 207 -8.69 22.75 -14.40
CA ALA A 207 -10.04 23.13 -14.83
C ALA A 207 -10.25 24.65 -14.75
N SER A 208 -9.56 25.31 -13.79
CA SER A 208 -9.46 26.77 -13.64
C SER A 208 -8.18 27.10 -12.89
N GLU A 209 -7.92 28.39 -12.63
CA GLU A 209 -6.79 28.84 -11.81
C GLU A 209 -6.83 28.24 -10.39
N ASP A 210 -8.03 28.03 -9.84
CA ASP A 210 -8.25 27.54 -8.49
C ASP A 210 -8.54 26.04 -8.43
N ILE A 211 -8.93 25.38 -9.53
CA ILE A 211 -9.44 24.00 -9.52
C ILE A 211 -8.54 23.10 -10.35
N GLN A 212 -8.02 22.06 -9.72
CA GLN A 212 -7.31 20.95 -10.36
C GLN A 212 -8.11 19.66 -10.19
N ILE A 213 -8.19 18.86 -11.24
CA ILE A 213 -8.82 17.53 -11.26
C ILE A 213 -7.75 16.51 -11.62
N GLU A 214 -7.63 15.46 -10.83
CA GLU A 214 -6.59 14.44 -10.99
C GLU A 214 -7.22 13.02 -10.96
N PRO A 215 -7.66 12.50 -12.13
CA PRO A 215 -7.98 11.08 -12.26
C PRO A 215 -6.71 10.25 -12.19
N THR A 216 -6.80 9.14 -11.48
CA THR A 216 -5.69 8.21 -11.25
C THR A 216 -6.18 6.78 -11.22
N VAL A 217 -5.40 5.85 -11.72
CA VAL A 217 -5.64 4.42 -11.66
C VAL A 217 -4.48 3.72 -10.98
N LEU A 218 -4.78 2.72 -10.16
CA LEU A 218 -3.82 1.79 -9.59
C LEU A 218 -4.32 0.36 -9.87
N VAL A 219 -3.55 -0.40 -10.62
CA VAL A 219 -3.81 -1.83 -10.87
C VAL A 219 -2.85 -2.65 -10.02
N LYS A 220 -3.40 -3.64 -9.35
CA LYS A 220 -2.66 -4.56 -8.47
C LYS A 220 -2.85 -5.98 -9.00
N TYR A 221 -1.74 -6.68 -9.18
CA TYR A 221 -1.73 -8.07 -9.60
C TYR A 221 -0.84 -8.90 -8.69
N VAL A 222 -1.32 -10.06 -8.31
CA VAL A 222 -0.57 -11.13 -7.66
C VAL A 222 -1.03 -12.45 -8.26
N GLN A 223 -0.11 -13.39 -8.42
CA GLN A 223 -0.44 -14.72 -8.94
C GLN A 223 -1.47 -15.41 -8.03
N ALA A 224 -2.44 -16.08 -8.62
CA ALA A 224 -3.53 -16.78 -7.95
C ALA A 224 -4.57 -15.90 -7.23
N ALA A 225 -4.60 -14.59 -7.50
CA ALA A 225 -5.70 -13.72 -7.10
C ALA A 225 -6.26 -12.92 -8.29
N PRO A 226 -7.54 -12.54 -8.28
CA PRO A 226 -8.10 -11.66 -9.31
C PRO A 226 -7.36 -10.34 -9.36
N VAL A 227 -7.20 -9.78 -10.55
CA VAL A 227 -6.67 -8.43 -10.73
C VAL A 227 -7.59 -7.43 -10.03
N GLN A 228 -7.01 -6.56 -9.21
CA GLN A 228 -7.73 -5.49 -8.53
C GLN A 228 -7.32 -4.14 -9.12
N ALA A 229 -8.31 -3.31 -9.41
CA ALA A 229 -8.10 -1.95 -9.89
C ALA A 229 -8.78 -0.95 -8.95
N ASP A 230 -8.05 0.11 -8.59
CA ASP A 230 -8.54 1.27 -7.87
C ASP A 230 -8.61 2.43 -8.88
N LEU A 231 -9.80 2.92 -9.16
CA LEU A 231 -10.05 4.12 -9.94
C LEU A 231 -10.32 5.28 -8.99
N MET A 232 -9.57 6.35 -9.08
CA MET A 232 -9.71 7.50 -8.18
C MET A 232 -9.82 8.79 -9.00
N ALA A 233 -10.63 9.71 -8.50
CA ALA A 233 -10.66 11.09 -8.96
C ALA A 233 -10.51 12.02 -7.75
N LYS A 234 -9.56 12.96 -7.82
CA LYS A 234 -9.32 13.98 -6.81
C LYS A 234 -9.57 15.36 -7.43
N VAL A 235 -10.30 16.19 -6.73
CA VAL A 235 -10.49 17.61 -7.03
C VAL A 235 -9.81 18.42 -5.95
N THR A 236 -8.91 19.31 -6.35
CA THR A 236 -8.19 20.20 -5.43
C THR A 236 -8.61 21.65 -5.67
N TYR A 237 -9.03 22.33 -4.62
CA TYR A 237 -9.40 23.73 -4.64
C TYR A 237 -8.32 24.60 -3.96
N LYS A 238 -7.90 25.66 -4.66
CA LYS A 238 -6.86 26.62 -4.22
C LYS A 238 -5.58 25.98 -3.71
N LYS A 239 -5.24 24.79 -4.22
CA LYS A 239 -4.09 23.98 -3.80
C LYS A 239 -4.09 23.60 -2.30
N GLN A 240 -5.21 23.77 -1.61
CA GLN A 240 -5.33 23.59 -0.15
C GLN A 240 -6.34 22.50 0.21
N ILE A 241 -7.59 22.62 -0.23
CA ILE A 241 -8.65 21.69 0.09
C ILE A 241 -8.77 20.68 -1.07
N TRP A 242 -8.94 19.43 -0.75
CA TRP A 242 -9.21 18.43 -1.75
C TRP A 242 -10.34 17.50 -1.32
N LEU A 243 -11.10 17.08 -2.31
CA LEU A 243 -12.11 16.04 -2.21
C LEU A 243 -11.71 14.92 -3.18
N GLY A 244 -11.98 13.69 -2.80
CA GLY A 244 -11.71 12.53 -3.64
C GLY A 244 -12.83 11.51 -3.56
N ALA A 245 -12.97 10.76 -4.64
CA ALA A 245 -13.78 9.57 -4.70
C ALA A 245 -12.95 8.45 -5.37
N ALA A 246 -13.11 7.23 -4.90
CA ALA A 246 -12.46 6.08 -5.50
C ALA A 246 -13.43 4.89 -5.57
N TYR A 247 -13.18 4.03 -6.54
CA TYR A 247 -13.84 2.73 -6.65
C TYR A 247 -12.77 1.64 -6.77
N ARG A 248 -12.80 0.70 -5.85
CA ARG A 248 -11.96 -0.50 -5.86
C ARG A 248 -12.78 -1.68 -6.32
N THR A 249 -12.33 -2.32 -7.38
CA THR A 249 -13.05 -3.47 -7.95
C THR A 249 -13.25 -4.56 -6.90
N SER A 250 -14.50 -5.04 -6.79
CA SER A 250 -14.92 -6.14 -5.92
C SER A 250 -14.70 -5.92 -4.41
N ASP A 251 -14.46 -4.68 -3.96
CA ASP A 251 -14.19 -4.40 -2.54
C ASP A 251 -14.99 -3.19 -2.01
N ALA A 252 -14.74 -1.97 -2.49
CA ALA A 252 -15.29 -0.78 -1.88
C ALA A 252 -15.44 0.42 -2.85
N ALA A 253 -16.37 1.32 -2.51
CA ALA A 253 -16.39 2.69 -2.99
C ALA A 253 -15.94 3.60 -1.85
N SER A 254 -15.08 4.59 -2.13
CA SER A 254 -14.48 5.45 -1.11
C SER A 254 -14.78 6.91 -1.36
N ALA A 255 -15.06 7.64 -0.28
CA ALA A 255 -15.10 9.10 -0.27
C ALA A 255 -13.95 9.65 0.59
N MET A 256 -13.36 10.75 0.17
CA MET A 256 -12.17 11.31 0.79
C MET A 256 -12.24 12.82 0.89
N ILE A 257 -11.68 13.35 1.96
CA ILE A 257 -11.50 14.79 2.16
C ILE A 257 -10.14 15.05 2.79
N GLY A 258 -9.54 16.18 2.48
CA GLY A 258 -8.33 16.59 3.18
C GLY A 258 -7.98 18.05 2.94
N TYR A 259 -6.99 18.47 3.71
CA TYR A 259 -6.54 19.85 3.78
C TYR A 259 -5.02 19.91 3.84
N LEU A 260 -4.46 20.86 3.10
CA LEU A 260 -3.06 21.24 3.15
C LEU A 260 -2.94 22.61 3.81
N PHE A 261 -2.54 22.60 5.08
CA PHE A 261 -2.36 23.81 5.86
C PHE A 261 -0.97 24.42 5.62
N ARG A 262 -0.91 25.71 5.26
CA ARG A 262 0.34 26.47 5.05
C ARG A 262 1.38 25.77 4.17
N GLU A 263 0.92 25.01 3.17
CA GLU A 263 1.75 24.25 2.22
C GLU A 263 2.59 23.11 2.83
N ASN A 264 2.51 22.87 4.13
CA ASN A 264 3.35 21.89 4.81
C ASN A 264 2.60 20.80 5.59
N LEU A 265 1.53 21.10 6.30
CA LEU A 265 0.77 20.11 7.07
C LEU A 265 -0.37 19.57 6.23
N VAL A 266 -0.37 18.25 5.99
CA VAL A 266 -1.41 17.54 5.25
C VAL A 266 -2.23 16.71 6.26
N ILE A 267 -3.55 16.87 6.21
CA ILE A 267 -4.48 16.00 6.94
C ILE A 267 -5.48 15.48 5.93
N GLY A 268 -5.68 14.17 5.89
CA GLY A 268 -6.62 13.51 5.00
C GLY A 268 -7.39 12.43 5.73
N TYR A 269 -8.66 12.30 5.39
CA TYR A 269 -9.53 11.26 5.88
C TYR A 269 -10.27 10.60 4.73
N SER A 270 -10.40 9.29 4.76
CA SER A 270 -11.26 8.55 3.85
C SER A 270 -12.15 7.57 4.58
N TYR A 271 -13.31 7.36 3.98
CA TYR A 271 -14.25 6.33 4.37
C TYR A 271 -14.57 5.44 3.18
N ASP A 272 -14.40 4.10 3.37
CA ASP A 272 -14.73 3.12 2.34
C ASP A 272 -16.06 2.46 2.66
N PHE A 273 -17.01 2.61 1.75
CA PHE A 273 -18.26 1.87 1.73
C PHE A 273 -17.99 0.48 1.15
N THR A 274 -18.07 -0.56 1.96
CA THR A 274 -17.88 -1.95 1.51
C THR A 274 -18.94 -2.34 0.50
N THR A 275 -18.55 -2.76 -0.70
CA THR A 275 -19.45 -3.20 -1.78
C THR A 275 -19.53 -4.71 -1.91
N SER A 276 -18.57 -5.44 -1.33
CA SER A 276 -18.57 -6.91 -1.27
C SER A 276 -19.57 -7.44 -0.25
N ASN A 277 -19.71 -8.77 -0.16
CA ASN A 277 -20.62 -9.44 0.81
C ASN A 277 -20.31 -9.09 2.27
N LEU A 278 -19.10 -8.59 2.56
CA LEU A 278 -18.71 -8.11 3.89
C LEU A 278 -19.52 -6.88 4.36
N LYS A 279 -20.22 -6.18 3.45
CA LYS A 279 -21.11 -5.05 3.80
C LYS A 279 -22.16 -5.39 4.85
N ASN A 280 -22.58 -6.66 4.93
CA ASN A 280 -23.59 -7.12 5.87
C ASN A 280 -23.07 -7.27 7.31
N TYR A 281 -21.75 -7.25 7.49
CA TYR A 281 -21.07 -7.53 8.76
C TYR A 281 -20.15 -6.40 9.19
N SER A 282 -19.93 -5.40 8.36
CA SER A 282 -18.94 -4.33 8.58
C SER A 282 -19.60 -2.97 8.41
N SER A 283 -19.23 -2.04 9.28
CA SER A 283 -19.60 -0.63 9.19
C SER A 283 -18.63 0.18 8.31
N GLY A 284 -17.96 -0.48 7.35
CA GLY A 284 -17.02 0.18 6.43
C GLY A 284 -15.59 0.25 6.96
N THR A 285 -14.77 1.08 6.30
CA THR A 285 -13.35 1.24 6.60
C THR A 285 -12.99 2.71 6.74
N HIS A 286 -12.23 3.03 7.77
CA HIS A 286 -11.74 4.37 8.04
C HIS A 286 -10.23 4.45 7.80
N GLU A 287 -9.77 5.52 7.15
CA GLU A 287 -8.34 5.77 6.98
C GLU A 287 -8.03 7.24 7.25
N LEU A 288 -7.11 7.49 8.19
CA LEU A 288 -6.57 8.79 8.53
C LEU A 288 -5.15 8.92 8.01
N LEU A 289 -4.84 10.02 7.33
CA LEU A 289 -3.51 10.38 6.87
C LEU A 289 -3.10 11.70 7.49
N ILE A 290 -1.92 11.74 8.10
CA ILE A 290 -1.30 12.97 8.58
C ILE A 290 0.09 13.04 7.96
N GLY A 291 0.44 14.19 7.38
CA GLY A 291 1.73 14.35 6.74
C GLY A 291 2.32 15.74 6.94
N VAL A 292 3.65 15.82 6.87
CA VAL A 292 4.38 17.07 6.93
C VAL A 292 5.37 17.14 5.78
N ARG A 293 5.40 18.30 5.10
CA ARG A 293 6.33 18.59 4.02
C ARG A 293 7.41 19.56 4.51
N PHE A 294 8.65 19.20 4.26
CA PHE A 294 9.81 20.02 4.60
C PHE A 294 10.48 20.51 3.32
N VAL A 295 10.32 21.79 3.02
CA VAL A 295 11.04 22.43 1.91
C VAL A 295 12.42 22.85 2.40
N ARG A 296 13.46 22.40 1.74
CA ARG A 296 14.84 22.73 2.11
C ARG A 296 15.08 24.22 1.96
N GLY A 297 15.59 24.87 3.04
CA GLY A 297 15.91 26.31 3.05
C GLY A 297 14.79 27.24 3.54
N ARG A 298 13.61 26.74 3.86
CA ARG A 298 12.63 27.50 4.65
C ARG A 298 12.77 27.11 6.13
N THR A 299 13.27 28.01 6.95
CA THR A 299 13.11 27.95 8.41
C THR A 299 11.63 28.14 8.72
N PHE A 300 11.01 27.16 9.38
CA PHE A 300 9.66 27.33 9.91
C PHE A 300 9.74 28.27 11.11
N GLU A 301 9.26 29.50 10.97
CA GLU A 301 8.97 30.32 12.13
C GLU A 301 7.79 29.68 12.86
N VAL A 302 8.05 29.12 14.04
CA VAL A 302 6.99 28.72 14.96
C VAL A 302 6.30 30.02 15.37
N PRO A 303 4.97 30.19 15.13
CA PRO A 303 4.28 31.37 15.63
C PRO A 303 4.41 31.38 17.16
N ASN A 304 4.94 32.45 17.70
CA ASN A 304 4.83 32.69 19.13
C ASN A 304 3.35 32.68 19.49
N VAL A 305 2.95 31.72 20.31
CA VAL A 305 1.62 31.67 20.92
C VAL A 305 1.69 32.72 22.05
N GLU A 306 1.19 33.92 21.79
CA GLU A 306 0.85 34.88 22.84
C GLU A 306 -0.46 34.52 23.51
#